data_cc6433253ff1ecf0fe8b4a5bdf3035d7
#
_entry.id   cc6433253ff1ecf0fe8b4a5bdf3035d7
#
_cell.length_a   1.000
_cell.length_b   1.000
_cell.length_c   1.000
_cell.angle_alpha   90.00
_cell.angle_beta   90.00
_cell.angle_gamma   90.00
#
_symmetry.space_group_name_H-M   'P 1'
#
loop_
_entity.id
_entity.type
_entity.pdbx_description
1 polymer ?
#
loop_
_entity_poly.entity_id
_entity_poly.type
_entity_poly.pdbx_seq_one_letter_code
_entity_poly.pdbx_strand_id
1 'polypeptide(L)'
;MLFLFTISAYFIICSLILDKSKKSVLKDQIGINKEHGIFPSDFFSIYGSSCYFNMGVLCIFSTLFVLLINGDLNGPTIGAIFSMAGFGCYGKNLANSVPLIIGVSLASLISISDINSPVTVVCILFSTGLAP
;
A
#
# COMPACT_ATOMS: atom_id res chain seq x y z
N MET A 1 5.91 -9.28 12.26
CA MET A 1 4.79 -9.79 11.43
C MET A 1 3.42 -9.52 12.05
N LEU A 2 3.11 -10.09 13.22
CA LEU A 2 1.80 -9.92 13.89
C LEU A 2 1.42 -8.43 14.05
N PHE A 3 2.35 -7.60 14.47
CA PHE A 3 2.19 -6.15 14.63
C PHE A 3 1.70 -5.44 13.35
N LEU A 4 2.23 -5.77 12.18
CA LEU A 4 1.81 -5.16 10.91
C LEU A 4 0.37 -5.53 10.56
N PHE A 5 -0.01 -6.79 10.75
CA PHE A 5 -1.40 -7.22 10.55
C PHE A 5 -2.36 -6.61 11.55
N THR A 6 -1.93 -6.41 12.81
CA THR A 6 -2.73 -5.71 13.83
C THR A 6 -3.00 -4.26 13.44
N ILE A 7 -1.98 -3.54 12.96
CA ILE A 7 -2.15 -2.16 12.49
C ILE A 7 -3.03 -2.11 11.25
N SER A 8 -2.83 -3.03 10.30
CA SER A 8 -3.69 -3.10 9.12
C SER A 8 -5.15 -3.33 9.48
N ALA A 9 -5.40 -4.27 10.39
CA ALA A 9 -6.74 -4.54 10.92
C ALA A 9 -7.32 -3.30 11.63
N TYR A 10 -6.51 -2.59 12.40
CA TYR A 10 -6.92 -1.35 13.06
C TYR A 10 -7.40 -0.31 12.04
N PHE A 11 -6.67 -0.05 10.97
CA PHE A 11 -7.09 0.88 9.92
C PHE A 11 -8.40 0.45 9.24
N ILE A 12 -8.55 -0.83 8.93
CA ILE A 12 -9.78 -1.38 8.33
C ILE A 12 -10.96 -1.22 9.28
N ILE A 13 -10.79 -1.58 10.55
CA ILE A 13 -11.85 -1.47 11.57
C ILE A 13 -12.23 0.00 11.79
N CYS A 14 -11.25 0.90 11.89
CA CYS A 14 -11.52 2.34 12.00
C CYS A 14 -12.35 2.85 10.83
N SER A 15 -12.01 2.46 9.61
CA SER A 15 -12.80 2.83 8.42
C SER A 15 -14.26 2.37 8.55
N LEU A 16 -14.47 1.11 8.94
CA LEU A 16 -15.80 0.51 9.06
C LEU A 16 -16.64 1.08 10.22
N ILE A 17 -16.00 1.59 11.28
CA ILE A 17 -16.67 2.23 12.40
C ILE A 17 -17.05 3.67 12.04
N LEU A 18 -16.15 4.39 11.38
CA LEU A 18 -16.36 5.79 10.99
C LEU A 18 -17.39 5.94 9.87
N ASP A 19 -17.50 4.94 9.01
CA ASP A 19 -18.53 4.90 7.97
C ASP A 19 -19.79 4.22 8.47
N LYS A 20 -20.89 4.98 8.53
CA LYS A 20 -22.22 4.47 8.92
C LYS A 20 -22.80 3.47 7.91
N SER A 21 -22.28 3.43 6.69
CA SER A 21 -22.72 2.54 5.62
C SER A 21 -21.57 1.67 5.09
N LYS A 22 -21.43 0.46 5.62
CA LYS A 22 -20.38 -0.51 5.21
C LYS A 22 -20.32 -0.78 3.70
N LYS A 23 -21.44 -0.58 2.97
CA LYS A 23 -21.50 -0.70 1.51
C LYS A 23 -20.80 0.44 0.79
N SER A 24 -20.72 1.63 1.42
CA SER A 24 -20.00 2.77 0.87
C SER A 24 -18.50 2.50 0.80
N VAL A 25 -17.89 1.99 1.88
CA VAL A 25 -16.44 1.72 1.95
C VAL A 25 -15.95 0.81 0.82
N LEU A 26 -16.67 -0.30 0.55
CA LEU A 26 -16.28 -1.23 -0.51
C LEU A 26 -16.47 -0.63 -1.91
N LYS A 27 -17.53 0.16 -2.10
CA LYS A 27 -17.78 0.87 -3.36
C LYS A 27 -16.72 1.93 -3.59
N ASP A 28 -16.37 2.66 -2.55
CA ASP A 28 -15.33 3.70 -2.59
C ASP A 28 -13.96 3.09 -2.84
N GLN A 29 -13.65 1.92 -2.26
CA GLN A 29 -12.41 1.20 -2.55
C GLN A 29 -12.29 0.81 -4.03
N ILE A 30 -13.40 0.43 -4.67
CA ILE A 30 -13.42 0.19 -6.12
C ILE A 30 -13.21 1.51 -6.88
N GLY A 31 -13.79 2.61 -6.40
CA GLY A 31 -13.56 3.96 -6.92
C GLY A 31 -12.09 4.33 -6.84
N ILE A 32 -11.50 4.23 -5.66
CA ILE A 32 -10.08 4.51 -5.38
C ILE A 32 -9.15 3.76 -6.35
N ASN A 33 -9.42 2.47 -6.62
CA ASN A 33 -8.61 1.67 -7.53
C ASN A 33 -8.77 2.06 -9.02
N LYS A 34 -9.78 2.84 -9.37
CA LYS A 34 -9.99 3.35 -10.73
C LYS A 34 -9.38 4.73 -10.94
N GLU A 35 -9.02 5.40 -9.86
CA GLU A 35 -8.44 6.72 -9.95
C GLU A 35 -7.01 6.68 -10.49
N HIS A 36 -6.76 7.50 -11.47
CA HIS A 36 -5.47 7.68 -12.11
C HIS A 36 -4.82 8.96 -11.58
N GLY A 37 -4.05 8.82 -10.62
CA GLY A 37 -2.93 9.50 -10.07
C GLY A 37 -2.74 10.99 -10.09
N ILE A 38 -3.46 11.80 -10.77
CA ILE A 38 -3.35 13.25 -10.65
C ILE A 38 -4.55 13.76 -9.87
N PHE A 39 -4.41 13.78 -8.53
CA PHE A 39 -5.41 14.39 -7.69
C PHE A 39 -5.08 15.85 -7.43
N PRO A 40 -5.88 16.77 -7.99
CA PRO A 40 -5.71 18.20 -7.72
C PRO A 40 -6.28 18.62 -6.38
N SER A 41 -6.92 17.73 -5.63
CA SER A 41 -7.64 18.10 -4.42
C SER A 41 -7.60 17.04 -3.34
N ASP A 42 -8.00 17.41 -2.16
CA ASP A 42 -8.04 16.62 -0.96
C ASP A 42 -8.80 15.28 -1.14
N PHE A 43 -8.02 14.22 -1.41
CA PHE A 43 -8.50 12.87 -1.59
C PHE A 43 -9.33 12.39 -0.39
N PHE A 44 -8.95 12.83 0.80
CA PHE A 44 -9.67 12.53 2.03
C PHE A 44 -11.05 13.18 2.06
N SER A 45 -11.23 14.38 1.47
CA SER A 45 -12.53 15.03 1.35
C SER A 45 -13.49 14.25 0.46
N ILE A 46 -12.98 13.53 -0.55
CA ILE A 46 -13.79 12.77 -1.50
C ILE A 46 -14.19 11.41 -0.91
N TYR A 47 -13.21 10.69 -0.36
CA TYR A 47 -13.37 9.31 0.06
C TYR A 47 -13.47 9.12 1.59
N GLY A 48 -13.22 10.17 2.37
CA GLY A 48 -13.41 10.18 3.82
C GLY A 48 -12.74 9.01 4.53
N SER A 49 -13.53 8.29 5.32
CA SER A 49 -13.06 7.14 6.09
C SER A 49 -12.59 5.95 5.23
N SER A 50 -13.00 5.86 3.96
CA SER A 50 -12.55 4.82 3.03
C SER A 50 -11.06 4.90 2.74
N CYS A 51 -10.42 6.06 2.96
CA CYS A 51 -8.97 6.21 2.90
C CYS A 51 -8.26 5.30 3.92
N TYR A 52 -8.78 5.18 5.13
CA TYR A 52 -8.22 4.26 6.14
C TYR A 52 -8.33 2.81 5.71
N PHE A 53 -9.44 2.42 5.05
CA PHE A 53 -9.58 1.09 4.48
C PHE A 53 -8.48 0.82 3.45
N ASN A 54 -8.26 1.77 2.54
CA ASN A 54 -7.22 1.68 1.52
C ASN A 54 -5.80 1.59 2.15
N MET A 55 -5.52 2.36 3.21
CA MET A 55 -4.26 2.24 3.97
C MET A 55 -4.07 0.83 4.53
N GLY A 56 -5.12 0.27 5.14
CA GLY A 56 -5.09 -1.09 5.67
C GLY A 56 -4.83 -2.13 4.59
N VAL A 57 -5.49 -2.01 3.44
CA VAL A 57 -5.29 -2.90 2.28
C VAL A 57 -3.86 -2.81 1.75
N LEU A 58 -3.31 -1.60 1.58
CA LEU A 58 -1.93 -1.41 1.13
C LEU A 58 -0.91 -1.95 2.14
N CYS A 59 -1.17 -1.80 3.44
CA CYS A 59 -0.32 -2.34 4.50
C CYS A 59 -0.30 -3.88 4.49
N ILE A 60 -1.47 -4.53 4.32
CA ILE A 60 -1.55 -5.99 4.17
C ILE A 60 -0.81 -6.44 2.92
N PHE A 61 -1.09 -5.79 1.79
CA PHE A 61 -0.50 -6.14 0.50
C PHE A 61 1.03 -6.05 0.53
N SER A 62 1.59 -4.93 1.01
CA SER A 62 3.03 -4.74 1.09
C SER A 62 3.69 -5.71 2.08
N THR A 63 3.03 -6.01 3.21
CA THR A 63 3.52 -7.02 4.16
C THR A 63 3.54 -8.41 3.52
N LEU A 64 2.45 -8.82 2.86
CA LEU A 64 2.38 -10.10 2.16
C LEU A 64 3.41 -10.19 1.03
N PHE A 65 3.62 -9.11 0.27
CA PHE A 65 4.65 -9.06 -0.76
C PHE A 65 6.05 -9.35 -0.17
N VAL A 66 6.43 -8.66 0.91
CA VAL A 66 7.73 -8.89 1.57
C VAL A 66 7.88 -10.33 2.04
N LEU A 67 6.82 -10.92 2.62
CA LEU A 67 6.84 -12.32 3.06
C LEU A 67 6.96 -13.29 1.88
N LEU A 68 6.27 -13.04 0.77
CA LEU A 68 6.31 -13.88 -0.43
C LEU A 68 7.69 -13.96 -1.07
N ILE A 69 8.45 -12.86 -1.05
CA ILE A 69 9.81 -12.85 -1.57
C ILE A 69 10.85 -13.27 -0.51
N ASN A 70 10.42 -13.76 0.66
CA ASN A 70 11.27 -14.08 1.81
C ASN A 70 12.16 -12.91 2.25
N GLY A 71 11.66 -11.68 2.15
CA GLY A 71 12.34 -10.47 2.61
C GLY A 71 12.29 -10.32 4.12
N ASP A 72 13.34 -9.73 4.70
CA ASP A 72 13.42 -9.47 6.13
C ASP A 72 12.53 -8.30 6.56
N LEU A 73 11.75 -8.50 7.61
CA LEU A 73 10.97 -7.45 8.28
C LEU A 73 11.85 -6.70 9.27
N ASN A 74 12.81 -5.94 8.78
CA ASN A 74 13.67 -5.06 9.56
C ASN A 74 13.11 -3.62 9.62
N GLY A 75 13.76 -2.72 10.35
CA GLY A 75 13.32 -1.33 10.51
C GLY A 75 13.06 -0.60 9.19
N PRO A 76 14.04 -0.56 8.25
CA PRO A 76 13.85 0.04 6.93
C PRO A 76 12.68 -0.56 6.13
N THR A 77 12.53 -1.89 6.11
CA THR A 77 11.43 -2.57 5.41
C THR A 77 10.07 -2.22 6.02
N ILE A 78 9.97 -2.22 7.35
CA ILE A 78 8.74 -1.82 8.07
C ILE A 78 8.42 -0.35 7.78
N GLY A 79 9.43 0.53 7.78
CA GLY A 79 9.28 1.93 7.40
C GLY A 79 8.74 2.10 5.98
N ALA A 80 9.24 1.31 5.02
CA ALA A 80 8.75 1.32 3.63
C ALA A 80 7.30 0.84 3.52
N ILE A 81 6.91 -0.21 4.28
CA ILE A 81 5.52 -0.69 4.35
C ILE A 81 4.59 0.42 4.86
N PHE A 82 4.96 1.10 5.97
CA PHE A 82 4.15 2.19 6.50
C PHE A 82 4.11 3.40 5.58
N SER A 83 5.20 3.71 4.89
CA SER A 83 5.23 4.76 3.88
C SER A 83 4.25 4.48 2.75
N MET A 84 4.28 3.25 2.21
CA MET A 84 3.33 2.83 1.18
C MET A 84 1.87 2.91 1.66
N ALA A 85 1.59 2.44 2.89
CA ALA A 85 0.26 2.52 3.49
C ALA A 85 -0.18 3.96 3.71
N GLY A 86 0.69 4.83 4.24
CA GLY A 86 0.40 6.24 4.50
C GLY A 86 0.02 7.02 3.24
N PHE A 87 0.69 6.76 2.14
CA PHE A 87 0.33 7.36 0.84
C PHE A 87 -1.05 6.92 0.33
N GLY A 88 -1.63 5.87 0.90
CA GLY A 88 -3.01 5.47 0.63
C GLY A 88 -4.06 6.55 0.93
N CYS A 89 -3.76 7.50 1.83
CA CYS A 89 -4.60 8.67 2.07
C CYS A 89 -4.51 9.73 0.97
N TYR A 90 -3.49 9.65 0.13
CA TYR A 90 -3.18 10.62 -0.92
C TYR A 90 -3.40 10.08 -2.34
N GLY A 91 -4.20 9.00 -2.48
CA GLY A 91 -4.56 8.45 -3.79
C GLY A 91 -3.77 7.25 -4.24
N LYS A 92 -2.71 6.86 -3.51
CA LYS A 92 -2.03 5.58 -3.79
C LYS A 92 -3.00 4.42 -3.58
N ASN A 93 -3.03 3.51 -4.55
CA ASN A 93 -3.90 2.33 -4.53
C ASN A 93 -3.17 1.11 -5.12
N LEU A 94 -3.81 -0.05 -5.07
CA LEU A 94 -3.20 -1.27 -5.60
C LEU A 94 -3.00 -1.22 -7.12
N ALA A 95 -3.96 -0.63 -7.85
CA ALA A 95 -3.91 -0.61 -9.31
C ALA A 95 -2.71 0.17 -9.84
N ASN A 96 -2.33 1.28 -9.18
CA ASN A 96 -1.16 2.06 -9.56
C ASN A 96 0.16 1.55 -8.96
N SER A 97 0.12 0.82 -7.84
CA SER A 97 1.30 0.32 -7.15
C SER A 97 1.82 -1.02 -7.69
N VAL A 98 0.91 -1.95 -8.03
CA VAL A 98 1.27 -3.31 -8.46
C VAL A 98 2.15 -3.32 -9.73
N PRO A 99 1.87 -2.55 -10.78
CA PRO A 99 2.73 -2.54 -11.97
C PRO A 99 4.17 -2.10 -11.67
N LEU A 100 4.35 -1.13 -10.78
CA LEU A 100 5.68 -0.66 -10.37
C LEU A 100 6.42 -1.70 -9.55
N ILE A 101 5.75 -2.35 -8.60
CA ILE A 101 6.33 -3.45 -7.84
C ILE A 101 6.81 -4.56 -8.77
N ILE A 102 5.99 -4.97 -9.73
CA ILE A 102 6.34 -5.98 -10.71
C ILE A 102 7.54 -5.51 -11.55
N GLY A 103 7.49 -4.29 -12.09
CA GLY A 103 8.55 -3.75 -12.94
C GLY A 103 9.90 -3.68 -12.23
N VAL A 104 9.94 -3.15 -11.01
CA VAL A 104 11.19 -3.05 -10.25
C VAL A 104 11.67 -4.42 -9.77
N SER A 105 10.75 -5.33 -9.41
CA SER A 105 11.11 -6.71 -9.06
C SER A 105 11.75 -7.45 -10.25
N LEU A 106 11.19 -7.32 -11.44
CA LEU A 106 11.78 -7.89 -12.67
C LEU A 106 13.15 -7.26 -12.98
N ALA A 107 13.27 -5.94 -12.83
CA ALA A 107 14.55 -5.25 -13.01
C ALA A 107 15.61 -5.75 -12.04
N SER A 108 15.26 -6.01 -10.77
CA SER A 108 16.19 -6.55 -9.78
C SER A 108 16.66 -7.96 -10.13
N LEU A 109 15.79 -8.80 -10.66
CA LEU A 109 16.16 -10.16 -11.12
C LEU A 109 17.13 -10.13 -12.33
N ILE A 110 16.95 -9.16 -13.24
CA ILE A 110 17.82 -8.99 -14.40
C ILE A 110 19.19 -8.41 -13.98
N SER A 111 19.22 -7.54 -12.99
CA SER A 111 20.44 -6.87 -12.51
C SER A 111 21.30 -7.70 -11.53
N ILE A 112 20.96 -8.98 -11.35
CA ILE A 112 21.68 -9.90 -10.43
C ILE A 112 21.65 -9.39 -8.97
N SER A 113 20.61 -8.64 -8.62
CA SER A 113 20.39 -8.18 -7.24
C SER A 113 19.49 -9.16 -6.50
N ASP A 114 19.85 -9.52 -5.28
CA ASP A 114 18.98 -10.36 -4.45
C ASP A 114 17.65 -9.62 -4.17
N ILE A 115 16.56 -10.14 -4.70
CA ILE A 115 15.23 -9.55 -4.56
C ILE A 115 14.78 -9.44 -3.09
N ASN A 116 15.24 -10.37 -2.25
CA ASN A 116 14.93 -10.42 -0.83
C ASN A 116 15.87 -9.58 0.04
N SER A 117 16.93 -9.00 -0.55
CA SER A 117 17.81 -8.12 0.23
C SER A 117 17.05 -6.91 0.77
N PRO A 118 17.34 -6.43 2.00
CA PRO A 118 16.63 -5.31 2.60
C PRO A 118 16.64 -4.05 1.72
N VAL A 119 17.74 -3.78 1.05
CA VAL A 119 17.88 -2.61 0.16
C VAL A 119 16.96 -2.74 -1.04
N THR A 120 16.95 -3.90 -1.70
CA THR A 120 16.08 -4.14 -2.86
C THR A 120 14.60 -4.09 -2.49
N VAL A 121 14.22 -4.69 -1.36
CA VAL A 121 12.83 -4.65 -0.85
C VAL A 121 12.38 -3.21 -0.61
N VAL A 122 13.21 -2.40 0.05
CA VAL A 122 12.94 -0.99 0.29
C VAL A 122 12.81 -0.22 -1.03
N CYS A 123 13.71 -0.45 -1.99
CA CYS A 123 13.65 0.17 -3.32
C CYS A 123 12.36 -0.19 -4.06
N ILE A 124 11.94 -1.47 -4.02
CA ILE A 124 10.69 -1.93 -4.66
C ILE A 124 9.49 -1.21 -4.03
N LEU A 125 9.38 -1.17 -2.71
CA LEU A 125 8.25 -0.52 -2.04
C LEU A 125 8.23 0.99 -2.25
N PHE A 126 9.39 1.66 -2.16
CA PHE A 126 9.49 3.11 -2.40
C PHE A 126 9.28 3.50 -3.86
N SER A 127 9.59 2.62 -4.82
CA SER A 127 9.31 2.88 -6.24
C SER A 127 7.82 3.16 -6.50
N THR A 128 6.95 2.60 -5.68
CA THR A 128 5.51 2.89 -5.73
C THR A 128 5.19 4.36 -5.43
N GLY A 129 6.10 5.11 -4.83
CA GLY A 129 6.00 6.55 -4.65
C GLY A 129 6.05 7.34 -5.96
N LEU A 130 6.53 6.71 -7.04
CA LEU A 130 6.52 7.28 -8.40
C LEU A 130 5.17 7.05 -9.12
N ALA A 131 4.30 6.22 -8.54
CA ALA A 131 2.95 6.06 -9.05
C ALA A 131 2.18 7.37 -8.82
N PRO A 132 1.62 7.94 -9.88
CA PRO A 132 0.77 9.11 -9.74
C PRO A 132 -0.49 8.77 -8.96
#